data_22cd271ea1079d663303d7f537adbfdd
#
_entry.id   22cd271ea1079d663303d7f537adbfdd
#
_cell.length_a   1.000
_cell.length_b   1.000
_cell.length_c   1.000
_cell.angle_alpha   90.00
_cell.angle_beta   90.00
_cell.angle_gamma   90.00
#
_symmetry.space_group_name_H-M   'P 1'
#
loop_
_entity.id
_entity.type
_entity.pdbx_description
1 polymer ?
#
loop_
_entity_poly.entity_id
_entity_poly.type
_entity_poly.pdbx_seq_one_letter_code
_entity_poly.pdbx_strand_id
1 'polypeptide(L)'
;MKKFFALVMIMLMIMVVFAGCKTISTTAETTAAETTAATTTTAPENPTLILASTTSTQDSGLFDELIPAFEKVSGYKVKVIAVGSGEAIKLGEKGEADVLLVHSRKAEDQFVADGYGINRKDVMHNDFIIVGPESDPAKIKGMESAAEAFKAIADSGSIFLSRADDSGTHKKELSLWEKAQVKPEGDWYIETGQGMGETLQIAQEKLGYTLTDNATWFATKSSPGSSLVELVKGDKALYNPYGVIAVNPAKHPDLKIKHKGAIAFIDFITGAQGQKIIKEFGVAKYDQPLFYPDVIK
;
A
#
# COMPACT_ATOMS: atom_id res chain seq x y z
N MET A 1 -20.21 15.63 55.68
CA MET A 1 -19.57 15.98 56.99
C MET A 1 -18.08 16.16 56.70
N LYS A 2 -17.69 17.35 56.72
CA LYS A 2 -16.63 17.95 57.59
C LYS A 2 -15.25 17.46 57.14
N LYS A 3 -14.44 18.34 56.43
CA LYS A 3 -13.62 19.43 57.04
C LYS A 3 -12.24 18.89 57.34
N PHE A 4 -11.22 19.45 56.87
CA PHE A 4 -10.44 20.68 57.12
C PHE A 4 -8.99 20.29 57.41
N PHE A 5 -8.05 20.94 56.98
CA PHE A 5 -7.13 22.03 57.30
C PHE A 5 -5.71 21.61 56.95
N ALA A 6 -4.95 22.34 56.33
CA ALA A 6 -4.33 23.67 56.32
C ALA A 6 -2.82 23.48 56.55
N LEU A 7 -2.02 24.04 55.72
CA LEU A 7 -1.28 25.31 55.76
C LEU A 7 -0.17 25.39 56.82
N VAL A 8 0.95 25.92 56.42
CA VAL A 8 1.92 26.82 57.10
C VAL A 8 3.36 26.43 56.68
N MET A 9 4.04 27.14 55.81
CA MET A 9 4.68 28.45 55.84
C MET A 9 5.96 28.53 56.72
N ILE A 10 6.94 29.23 56.14
CA ILE A 10 8.00 30.08 56.68
C ILE A 10 9.44 29.52 56.49
N MET A 11 10.22 30.06 55.53
CA MET A 11 11.05 31.27 55.53
C MET A 11 12.26 31.24 56.49
N LEU A 12 13.47 31.35 56.01
CA LEU A 12 14.50 32.40 56.31
C LEU A 12 15.85 31.99 55.64
N MET A 13 16.31 32.73 54.69
CA MET A 13 17.47 33.64 54.66
C MET A 13 18.65 33.33 55.61
N ILE A 14 19.89 33.25 55.05
CA ILE A 14 21.03 34.14 55.38
C ILE A 14 22.18 33.95 54.34
N MET A 15 22.65 35.09 53.85
CA MET A 15 23.89 35.32 53.08
C MET A 15 25.12 35.06 53.92
N VAL A 16 26.19 34.54 53.27
CA VAL A 16 27.56 35.00 53.57
C VAL A 16 28.44 34.91 52.36
N VAL A 17 29.01 36.03 51.99
CA VAL A 17 30.06 36.26 51.00
C VAL A 17 31.41 35.87 51.57
N PHE A 18 32.27 35.18 50.86
CA PHE A 18 33.71 35.36 50.92
C PHE A 18 34.41 35.02 49.58
N ALA A 19 35.21 35.98 49.20
CA ALA A 19 36.07 35.94 48.05
C ALA A 19 37.27 35.00 48.20
N GLY A 20 37.71 34.37 47.18
CA GLY A 20 38.98 33.66 47.13
C GLY A 20 39.34 33.30 45.65
N CYS A 21 40.15 34.17 45.02
CA CYS A 21 40.79 33.90 43.75
C CYS A 21 41.75 32.71 43.83
N LYS A 22 41.59 31.72 42.97
CA LYS A 22 42.70 30.84 42.60
C LYS A 22 42.52 30.42 41.11
N THR A 23 43.39 30.89 40.29
CA THR A 23 43.56 30.51 38.87
C THR A 23 43.91 29.04 38.79
N ILE A 24 43.07 28.27 38.07
CA ILE A 24 43.42 26.95 37.55
C ILE A 24 43.05 26.96 36.08
N SER A 25 44.06 26.83 35.23
CA SER A 25 43.90 26.53 33.81
C SER A 25 43.18 25.20 33.67
N THR A 26 42.02 25.21 33.06
CA THR A 26 41.36 23.99 32.61
C THR A 26 41.07 24.11 31.12
N THR A 27 41.65 23.20 30.41
CA THR A 27 41.48 22.94 29.00
C THR A 27 39.99 22.87 28.64
N ALA A 28 39.54 23.72 27.72
CA ALA A 28 38.19 23.71 27.23
C ALA A 28 38.02 22.50 26.29
N GLU A 29 37.34 21.46 26.74
CA GLU A 29 36.71 20.48 25.87
C GLU A 29 35.55 21.17 25.16
N THR A 30 35.74 21.38 23.86
CA THR A 30 34.68 21.86 22.97
C THR A 30 33.72 20.70 22.73
N THR A 31 32.64 20.66 23.47
CA THR A 31 31.49 19.81 23.12
C THR A 31 30.82 20.44 21.90
N ALA A 32 31.07 19.85 20.74
CA ALA A 32 30.33 20.17 19.51
C ALA A 32 28.85 19.82 19.74
N ALA A 33 28.03 20.83 19.95
CA ALA A 33 26.58 20.68 19.86
C ALA A 33 26.26 20.40 18.36
N GLU A 34 25.87 19.17 18.06
CA GLU A 34 25.24 18.84 16.79
C GLU A 34 23.97 19.68 16.65
N THR A 35 24.09 20.78 15.95
CA THR A 35 22.93 21.54 15.47
C THR A 35 22.27 20.70 14.38
N THR A 36 21.24 19.96 14.74
CA THR A 36 20.33 19.34 13.78
C THR A 36 19.66 20.48 13.00
N ALA A 37 20.20 20.81 11.85
CA ALA A 37 19.58 21.76 10.94
C ALA A 37 18.24 21.19 10.50
N ALA A 38 17.16 21.71 11.07
CA ALA A 38 15.81 21.48 10.53
C ALA A 38 15.81 22.09 9.13
N THR A 39 15.86 21.21 8.12
CA THR A 39 15.70 21.60 6.72
C THR A 39 14.29 22.15 6.58
N THR A 40 14.12 23.45 6.58
CA THR A 40 12.86 24.12 6.23
C THR A 40 12.61 23.83 4.75
N THR A 41 11.83 22.79 4.48
CA THR A 41 11.35 22.48 3.12
C THR A 41 10.36 23.59 2.76
N THR A 42 10.76 24.52 1.90
CA THR A 42 9.83 25.49 1.32
C THR A 42 8.73 24.71 0.58
N ALA A 43 7.46 25.02 0.89
CA ALA A 43 6.32 24.38 0.24
C ALA A 43 6.45 24.50 -1.29
N PRO A 44 6.13 23.45 -2.06
CA PRO A 44 6.22 23.49 -3.52
C PRO A 44 5.23 24.53 -4.09
N GLU A 45 5.66 25.25 -5.15
CA GLU A 45 4.85 26.27 -5.82
C GLU A 45 3.51 25.74 -6.36
N ASN A 46 3.48 24.48 -6.77
CA ASN A 46 2.27 23.77 -7.18
C ASN A 46 2.22 22.42 -6.46
N PRO A 47 1.59 22.36 -5.28
CA PRO A 47 1.73 21.22 -4.38
C PRO A 47 0.93 19.97 -4.76
N THR A 48 -0.04 20.05 -5.69
CA THR A 48 -0.88 18.88 -6.02
C THR A 48 -0.12 17.86 -6.85
N LEU A 49 0.12 16.67 -6.33
CA LEU A 49 0.72 15.52 -7.00
C LEU A 49 -0.37 14.52 -7.36
N ILE A 50 -0.42 14.05 -8.60
CA ILE A 50 -1.37 13.03 -9.04
C ILE A 50 -0.72 11.65 -8.96
N LEU A 51 -1.23 10.82 -8.06
CA LEU A 51 -0.86 9.42 -7.90
C LEU A 51 -1.91 8.53 -8.57
N ALA A 52 -1.55 7.86 -9.67
CA ALA A 52 -2.37 6.80 -10.22
C ALA A 52 -2.02 5.46 -9.55
N SER A 53 -3.03 4.78 -9.01
CA SER A 53 -2.85 3.52 -8.29
C SER A 53 -4.04 2.59 -8.50
N THR A 54 -4.17 1.56 -7.66
CA THR A 54 -5.19 0.55 -7.83
C THR A 54 -6.31 0.63 -6.80
N THR A 55 -7.51 0.19 -7.22
CA THR A 55 -8.66 0.10 -6.32
C THR A 55 -8.34 -0.81 -5.13
N SER A 56 -7.65 -1.94 -5.34
CA SER A 56 -7.26 -2.84 -4.24
C SER A 56 -6.33 -2.17 -3.22
N THR A 57 -5.39 -1.30 -3.67
CA THR A 57 -4.56 -0.53 -2.74
C THR A 57 -5.39 0.51 -1.97
N GLN A 58 -6.33 1.19 -2.63
CA GLN A 58 -7.27 2.11 -1.99
C GLN A 58 -8.16 1.39 -0.98
N ASP A 59 -8.77 0.27 -1.38
CA ASP A 59 -9.73 -0.51 -0.58
C ASP A 59 -9.07 -1.16 0.65
N SER A 60 -7.75 -1.42 0.59
CA SER A 60 -6.99 -1.91 1.75
C SER A 60 -6.92 -0.89 2.90
N GLY A 61 -7.08 0.41 2.59
CA GLY A 61 -6.92 1.51 3.53
C GLY A 61 -5.47 1.99 3.71
N LEU A 62 -4.49 1.44 3.01
CA LEU A 62 -3.07 1.83 3.16
C LEU A 62 -2.85 3.33 2.91
N PHE A 63 -3.58 3.91 1.98
CA PHE A 63 -3.44 5.34 1.65
C PHE A 63 -3.89 6.27 2.78
N ASP A 64 -4.78 5.82 3.67
CA ASP A 64 -5.24 6.63 4.80
C ASP A 64 -4.12 6.91 5.81
N GLU A 65 -3.08 6.06 5.84
CA GLU A 65 -1.89 6.24 6.68
C GLU A 65 -0.70 6.81 5.88
N LEU A 66 -0.47 6.29 4.67
CA LEU A 66 0.71 6.62 3.86
C LEU A 66 0.67 8.06 3.32
N ILE A 67 -0.49 8.50 2.78
CA ILE A 67 -0.62 9.81 2.14
C ILE A 67 -0.48 10.95 3.14
N PRO A 68 -1.19 10.98 4.29
CA PRO A 68 -1.00 12.05 5.27
C PRO A 68 0.44 12.16 5.80
N ALA A 69 1.11 11.02 5.97
CA ALA A 69 2.50 10.99 6.40
C ALA A 69 3.44 11.62 5.35
N PHE A 70 3.25 11.30 4.07
CA PHE A 70 4.00 11.91 2.97
C PHE A 70 3.72 13.41 2.85
N GLU A 71 2.45 13.81 2.86
CA GLU A 71 2.04 15.23 2.76
C GLU A 71 2.68 16.08 3.85
N LYS A 72 2.73 15.54 5.08
CA LYS A 72 3.31 16.22 6.25
C LYS A 72 4.80 16.53 6.08
N VAL A 73 5.57 15.63 5.47
CA VAL A 73 7.02 15.79 5.36
C VAL A 73 7.45 16.47 4.06
N SER A 74 6.64 16.36 3.01
CA SER A 74 7.00 16.86 1.67
C SER A 74 6.39 18.21 1.32
N GLY A 75 5.27 18.58 1.96
CA GLY A 75 4.47 19.77 1.61
C GLY A 75 3.63 19.60 0.33
N TYR A 76 3.73 18.46 -0.37
CA TYR A 76 2.82 18.13 -1.47
C TYR A 76 1.43 17.75 -0.94
N LYS A 77 0.43 17.86 -1.83
CA LYS A 77 -0.93 17.35 -1.63
C LYS A 77 -1.18 16.27 -2.67
N VAL A 78 -1.52 15.06 -2.24
CA VAL A 78 -1.68 13.94 -3.15
C VAL A 78 -3.15 13.76 -3.53
N LYS A 79 -3.40 13.76 -4.84
CA LYS A 79 -4.67 13.32 -5.41
C LYS A 79 -4.50 11.89 -5.93
N VAL A 80 -5.12 10.94 -5.26
CA VAL A 80 -5.13 9.55 -5.71
C VAL A 80 -6.20 9.34 -6.79
N ILE A 81 -5.84 8.63 -7.86
CA ILE A 81 -6.75 8.09 -8.87
C ILE A 81 -6.62 6.58 -8.78
N ALA A 82 -7.61 5.93 -8.17
CA ALA A 82 -7.64 4.49 -7.96
C ALA A 82 -8.47 3.81 -9.07
N VAL A 83 -7.79 3.02 -9.90
CA VAL A 83 -8.36 2.29 -11.05
C VAL A 83 -7.70 0.91 -11.15
N GLY A 84 -7.90 0.15 -12.22
CA GLY A 84 -7.09 -1.06 -12.47
C GLY A 84 -5.64 -0.71 -12.84
N SER A 85 -4.66 -1.60 -12.58
CA SER A 85 -3.24 -1.35 -12.91
C SER A 85 -3.03 -0.98 -14.37
N GLY A 86 -3.77 -1.60 -15.30
CA GLY A 86 -3.70 -1.27 -16.73
C GLY A 86 -4.15 0.14 -17.03
N GLU A 87 -5.24 0.59 -16.44
CA GLU A 87 -5.74 1.96 -16.62
C GLU A 87 -4.84 2.98 -15.92
N ALA A 88 -4.30 2.68 -14.73
CA ALA A 88 -3.31 3.54 -14.07
C ALA A 88 -2.07 3.76 -14.95
N ILE A 89 -1.58 2.72 -15.62
CA ILE A 89 -0.46 2.83 -16.57
C ILE A 89 -0.85 3.70 -17.77
N LYS A 90 -2.05 3.54 -18.33
CA LYS A 90 -2.54 4.41 -19.42
C LYS A 90 -2.64 5.88 -19.01
N LEU A 91 -3.02 6.18 -17.76
CA LEU A 91 -2.96 7.55 -17.23
C LEU A 91 -1.53 8.11 -17.25
N GLY A 92 -0.54 7.28 -16.89
CA GLY A 92 0.87 7.64 -17.01
C GLY A 92 1.32 7.85 -18.46
N GLU A 93 0.90 6.98 -19.39
CA GLU A 93 1.19 7.09 -20.82
C GLU A 93 0.63 8.37 -21.44
N LYS A 94 -0.52 8.85 -20.95
CA LYS A 94 -1.14 10.11 -21.36
C LYS A 94 -0.57 11.36 -20.67
N GLY A 95 0.24 11.19 -19.62
CA GLY A 95 0.72 12.28 -18.77
C GLY A 95 -0.35 12.88 -17.85
N GLU A 96 -1.40 12.11 -17.56
CA GLU A 96 -2.51 12.46 -16.66
C GLU A 96 -2.20 12.09 -15.19
N ALA A 97 -1.06 11.46 -14.94
CA ALA A 97 -0.51 11.19 -13.61
C ALA A 97 0.94 11.64 -13.53
N ASP A 98 1.42 11.91 -12.32
CA ASP A 98 2.82 12.27 -12.04
C ASP A 98 3.63 11.05 -11.58
N VAL A 99 2.99 10.16 -10.84
CA VAL A 99 3.60 8.94 -10.25
C VAL A 99 2.59 7.80 -10.25
N LEU A 100 3.08 6.57 -10.44
CA LEU A 100 2.30 5.35 -10.41
C LEU A 100 2.71 4.50 -9.19
N LEU A 101 1.74 3.85 -8.52
CA LEU A 101 1.96 2.77 -7.57
C LEU A 101 1.04 1.62 -7.95
N VAL A 102 1.59 0.59 -8.58
CA VAL A 102 0.84 -0.49 -9.23
C VAL A 102 1.48 -1.85 -8.97
N HIS A 103 0.79 -2.94 -9.32
CA HIS A 103 1.24 -4.31 -9.08
C HIS A 103 1.04 -5.22 -10.31
N SER A 104 1.52 -4.75 -11.47
CA SER A 104 1.51 -5.53 -12.72
C SER A 104 2.89 -5.49 -13.36
N ARG A 105 3.86 -6.23 -12.78
CA ARG A 105 5.28 -6.16 -13.12
C ARG A 105 5.55 -6.15 -14.63
N LYS A 106 4.94 -7.03 -15.40
CA LYS A 106 5.12 -7.08 -16.85
C LYS A 106 4.71 -5.77 -17.54
N ALA A 107 3.59 -5.18 -17.13
CA ALA A 107 3.11 -3.92 -17.68
C ALA A 107 3.95 -2.73 -17.22
N GLU A 108 4.47 -2.76 -15.97
CA GLU A 108 5.40 -1.77 -15.45
C GLU A 108 6.71 -1.77 -16.24
N ASP A 109 7.28 -2.96 -16.49
CA ASP A 109 8.52 -3.11 -17.26
C ASP A 109 8.33 -2.62 -18.71
N GLN A 110 7.16 -2.86 -19.33
CA GLN A 110 6.84 -2.34 -20.66
C GLN A 110 6.72 -0.81 -20.65
N PHE A 111 6.02 -0.23 -19.68
CA PHE A 111 5.88 1.23 -19.50
C PHE A 111 7.24 1.94 -19.39
N VAL A 112 8.19 1.32 -18.68
CA VAL A 112 9.57 1.81 -18.58
C VAL A 112 10.35 1.61 -19.90
N ALA A 113 10.21 0.44 -20.54
CA ALA A 113 10.88 0.15 -21.81
C ALA A 113 10.44 1.09 -22.95
N ASP A 114 9.17 1.48 -22.97
CA ASP A 114 8.60 2.44 -23.92
C ASP A 114 8.99 3.89 -23.60
N GLY A 115 9.68 4.09 -22.47
CA GLY A 115 10.23 5.37 -22.03
C GLY A 115 9.22 6.29 -21.33
N TYR A 116 7.98 5.85 -21.09
CA TYR A 116 6.97 6.63 -20.35
C TYR A 116 7.23 6.68 -18.85
N GLY A 117 7.88 5.65 -18.30
CA GLY A 117 8.24 5.55 -16.89
C GLY A 117 9.74 5.64 -16.64
N ILE A 118 10.13 6.26 -15.53
CA ILE A 118 11.51 6.34 -15.04
C ILE A 118 11.55 6.09 -13.53
N ASN A 119 12.74 5.73 -13.02
CA ASN A 119 12.99 5.52 -11.58
C ASN A 119 12.04 4.49 -10.94
N ARG A 120 11.70 3.41 -11.66
CA ARG A 120 10.95 2.30 -11.08
C ARG A 120 11.71 1.69 -9.92
N LYS A 121 11.03 1.52 -8.78
CA LYS A 121 11.54 0.80 -7.61
C LYS A 121 10.49 -0.22 -7.13
N ASP A 122 10.96 -1.35 -6.59
CA ASP A 122 10.13 -2.23 -5.80
C ASP A 122 9.80 -1.54 -4.46
N VAL A 123 8.60 -1.76 -3.93
CA VAL A 123 8.11 -1.06 -2.73
C VAL A 123 7.75 -2.06 -1.65
N MET A 124 6.87 -2.96 -1.97
CA MET A 124 6.24 -3.91 -1.05
C MET A 124 5.64 -5.06 -1.84
N HIS A 125 5.24 -6.09 -1.13
CA HIS A 125 4.38 -7.14 -1.69
C HIS A 125 3.26 -7.49 -0.70
N ASN A 126 2.25 -8.12 -1.22
CA ASN A 126 1.32 -8.97 -0.49
C ASN A 126 1.08 -10.23 -1.32
N ASP A 127 0.14 -11.07 -0.89
CA ASP A 127 -0.20 -12.27 -1.62
C ASP A 127 -1.65 -12.19 -2.14
N PHE A 128 -1.89 -12.78 -3.29
CA PHE A 128 -3.22 -13.16 -3.67
C PHE A 128 -3.66 -14.40 -2.88
N ILE A 129 -4.96 -14.51 -2.71
CA ILE A 129 -5.63 -15.67 -2.12
C ILE A 129 -6.86 -16.01 -2.95
N ILE A 130 -7.31 -17.27 -2.89
CA ILE A 130 -8.60 -17.66 -3.45
C ILE A 130 -9.58 -17.76 -2.27
N VAL A 131 -10.64 -17.00 -2.37
CA VAL A 131 -11.75 -17.03 -1.42
C VAL A 131 -12.99 -17.63 -2.07
N GLY A 132 -13.87 -18.21 -1.27
CA GLY A 132 -15.10 -18.82 -1.75
C GLY A 132 -16.03 -19.17 -0.61
N PRO A 133 -17.19 -19.81 -0.89
CA PRO A 133 -18.16 -20.17 0.12
C PRO A 133 -17.58 -21.21 1.09
N GLU A 134 -17.99 -21.16 2.34
CA GLU A 134 -17.56 -22.10 3.38
C GLU A 134 -17.91 -23.58 3.03
N SER A 135 -18.97 -23.79 2.24
CA SER A 135 -19.37 -25.11 1.76
C SER A 135 -18.41 -25.75 0.77
N ASP A 136 -17.55 -24.95 0.16
CA ASP A 136 -16.49 -25.34 -0.77
C ASP A 136 -16.89 -26.45 -1.78
N PRO A 137 -17.87 -26.22 -2.66
CA PRO A 137 -18.35 -27.25 -3.58
C PRO A 137 -17.26 -27.76 -4.55
N ALA A 138 -16.27 -26.94 -4.87
CA ALA A 138 -15.11 -27.33 -5.71
C ALA A 138 -14.02 -28.08 -4.91
N LYS A 139 -14.12 -28.14 -3.58
CA LYS A 139 -13.18 -28.86 -2.68
C LYS A 139 -11.73 -28.39 -2.81
N ILE A 140 -11.54 -27.08 -2.89
CA ILE A 140 -10.21 -26.47 -3.06
C ILE A 140 -9.52 -26.12 -1.74
N LYS A 141 -10.21 -26.20 -0.62
CA LYS A 141 -9.69 -25.79 0.69
C LYS A 141 -8.40 -26.51 1.04
N GLY A 142 -7.34 -25.74 1.26
CA GLY A 142 -6.03 -26.27 1.63
C GLY A 142 -5.20 -26.79 0.45
N MET A 143 -5.62 -26.62 -0.79
CA MET A 143 -4.77 -26.90 -1.95
C MET A 143 -3.52 -26.00 -1.94
N GLU A 144 -2.36 -26.57 -2.27
CA GLU A 144 -1.09 -25.85 -2.35
C GLU A 144 -0.87 -25.17 -3.72
N SER A 145 -1.58 -25.61 -4.75
CA SER A 145 -1.49 -25.06 -6.10
C SER A 145 -2.72 -24.25 -6.47
N ALA A 146 -2.54 -22.96 -6.72
CA ALA A 146 -3.60 -22.07 -7.19
C ALA A 146 -4.14 -22.48 -8.56
N ALA A 147 -3.27 -22.99 -9.45
CA ALA A 147 -3.69 -23.44 -10.78
C ALA A 147 -4.56 -24.71 -10.70
N GLU A 148 -4.22 -25.65 -9.81
CA GLU A 148 -5.07 -26.83 -9.58
C GLU A 148 -6.41 -26.45 -8.94
N ALA A 149 -6.42 -25.48 -8.03
CA ALA A 149 -7.65 -24.96 -7.45
C ALA A 149 -8.55 -24.31 -8.52
N PHE A 150 -7.98 -23.50 -9.40
CA PHE A 150 -8.70 -22.92 -10.55
C PHE A 150 -9.30 -24.00 -11.46
N LYS A 151 -8.51 -25.05 -11.75
CA LYS A 151 -9.00 -26.20 -12.53
C LYS A 151 -10.18 -26.90 -11.83
N ALA A 152 -10.08 -27.14 -10.51
CA ALA A 152 -11.14 -27.79 -9.75
C ALA A 152 -12.43 -26.96 -9.72
N ILE A 153 -12.33 -25.63 -9.64
CA ILE A 153 -13.49 -24.73 -9.72
C ILE A 153 -14.17 -24.88 -11.09
N ALA A 154 -13.41 -24.86 -12.17
CA ALA A 154 -13.95 -25.05 -13.53
C ALA A 154 -14.57 -26.44 -13.72
N ASP A 155 -13.87 -27.50 -13.31
CA ASP A 155 -14.34 -28.89 -13.45
C ASP A 155 -15.65 -29.13 -12.65
N SER A 156 -15.85 -28.43 -11.54
CA SER A 156 -17.07 -28.52 -10.73
C SER A 156 -18.23 -27.67 -11.28
N GLY A 157 -17.97 -26.76 -12.22
CA GLY A 157 -18.95 -25.79 -12.68
C GLY A 157 -19.38 -24.78 -11.59
N SER A 158 -18.59 -24.63 -10.53
CA SER A 158 -18.86 -23.68 -9.47
C SER A 158 -18.66 -22.25 -9.93
N ILE A 159 -19.51 -21.33 -9.45
CA ILE A 159 -19.45 -19.92 -9.85
C ILE A 159 -18.10 -19.32 -9.49
N PHE A 160 -17.46 -18.68 -10.46
CA PHE A 160 -16.26 -17.86 -10.30
C PHE A 160 -16.52 -16.42 -10.74
N LEU A 161 -16.15 -15.46 -9.90
CA LEU A 161 -16.29 -14.04 -10.17
C LEU A 161 -14.94 -13.47 -10.61
N SER A 162 -14.87 -13.05 -11.86
CA SER A 162 -13.73 -12.34 -12.42
C SER A 162 -13.93 -10.84 -12.31
N ARG A 163 -12.87 -10.10 -12.03
CA ARG A 163 -12.92 -8.64 -12.12
C ARG A 163 -13.13 -8.14 -13.55
N ALA A 164 -12.53 -8.80 -14.53
CA ALA A 164 -12.63 -8.46 -15.96
C ALA A 164 -12.41 -6.98 -16.32
N ASP A 165 -11.56 -6.27 -15.51
CA ASP A 165 -11.35 -4.81 -15.53
C ASP A 165 -9.93 -4.40 -15.95
N ASP A 166 -9.16 -5.32 -16.55
CA ASP A 166 -7.74 -5.14 -16.91
C ASP A 166 -6.82 -4.78 -15.72
N SER A 167 -7.27 -5.03 -14.47
CA SER A 167 -6.48 -4.83 -13.26
C SER A 167 -5.32 -5.82 -13.12
N GLY A 168 -4.43 -5.56 -12.15
CA GLY A 168 -3.39 -6.52 -11.76
C GLY A 168 -3.96 -7.85 -11.28
N THR A 169 -5.08 -7.83 -10.55
CA THR A 169 -5.81 -9.02 -10.11
C THR A 169 -6.37 -9.79 -11.30
N HIS A 170 -7.02 -9.10 -12.26
CA HIS A 170 -7.53 -9.74 -13.48
C HIS A 170 -6.39 -10.37 -14.30
N LYS A 171 -5.27 -9.67 -14.48
CA LYS A 171 -4.09 -10.23 -15.18
C LYS A 171 -3.50 -11.44 -14.45
N LYS A 172 -3.46 -11.43 -13.14
CA LYS A 172 -3.04 -12.58 -12.34
C LYS A 172 -4.00 -13.77 -12.51
N GLU A 173 -5.29 -13.51 -12.44
CA GLU A 173 -6.35 -14.48 -12.67
C GLU A 173 -6.17 -15.17 -14.02
N LEU A 174 -6.09 -14.38 -15.12
CA LEU A 174 -5.88 -14.93 -16.46
C LEU A 174 -4.61 -15.80 -16.56
N SER A 175 -3.53 -15.40 -15.88
CA SER A 175 -2.30 -16.20 -15.85
C SER A 175 -2.48 -17.52 -15.08
N LEU A 176 -3.38 -17.59 -14.10
CA LEU A 176 -3.69 -18.81 -13.36
C LEU A 176 -4.59 -19.74 -14.20
N TRP A 177 -5.57 -19.20 -14.92
CA TRP A 177 -6.38 -19.96 -15.90
C TRP A 177 -5.51 -20.58 -17.00
N GLU A 178 -4.55 -19.81 -17.54
CA GLU A 178 -3.58 -20.31 -18.50
C GLU A 178 -2.76 -21.49 -17.94
N LYS A 179 -2.24 -21.34 -16.70
CA LYS A 179 -1.51 -22.42 -16.02
C LYS A 179 -2.37 -23.63 -15.72
N ALA A 180 -3.64 -23.42 -15.40
CA ALA A 180 -4.62 -24.48 -15.19
C ALA A 180 -5.01 -25.18 -16.53
N GLN A 181 -4.59 -24.63 -17.67
CA GLN A 181 -4.98 -25.07 -19.01
C GLN A 181 -6.51 -25.05 -19.21
N VAL A 182 -7.17 -24.07 -18.62
CA VAL A 182 -8.61 -23.84 -18.70
C VAL A 182 -8.85 -22.52 -19.43
N LYS A 183 -9.76 -22.52 -20.39
CA LYS A 183 -10.36 -21.30 -20.93
C LYS A 183 -11.64 -21.03 -20.14
N PRO A 184 -11.68 -20.00 -19.29
CA PRO A 184 -12.89 -19.71 -18.51
C PRO A 184 -13.97 -19.16 -19.46
N GLU A 185 -15.11 -19.85 -19.54
CA GLU A 185 -16.25 -19.45 -20.36
C GLU A 185 -17.53 -20.16 -19.89
N GLY A 186 -18.69 -19.57 -20.17
CA GLY A 186 -19.99 -20.12 -19.79
C GLY A 186 -20.57 -19.52 -18.52
N ASP A 187 -21.72 -20.04 -18.08
CA ASP A 187 -22.53 -19.44 -17.02
C ASP A 187 -21.89 -19.46 -15.62
N TRP A 188 -20.87 -20.28 -15.40
CA TRP A 188 -20.14 -20.37 -14.14
C TRP A 188 -19.07 -19.28 -14.01
N TYR A 189 -18.63 -18.67 -15.12
CA TYR A 189 -17.62 -17.61 -15.14
C TYR A 189 -18.28 -16.25 -15.36
N ILE A 190 -18.34 -15.46 -14.29
CA ILE A 190 -19.06 -14.18 -14.28
C ILE A 190 -18.06 -13.03 -14.25
N GLU A 191 -18.05 -12.25 -15.32
CA GLU A 191 -17.27 -11.03 -15.45
C GLU A 191 -18.03 -9.88 -14.78
N THR A 192 -17.47 -9.32 -13.69
CA THR A 192 -18.12 -8.25 -12.91
C THR A 192 -17.88 -6.86 -13.49
N GLY A 193 -16.72 -6.63 -14.11
CA GLY A 193 -16.30 -5.31 -14.54
C GLY A 193 -16.08 -4.32 -13.39
N GLN A 194 -15.87 -4.82 -12.16
CA GLN A 194 -15.87 -4.01 -10.94
C GLN A 194 -14.51 -4.01 -10.23
N GLY A 195 -14.35 -3.10 -9.24
CA GLY A 195 -13.23 -3.09 -8.31
C GLY A 195 -13.20 -4.33 -7.42
N MET A 196 -12.11 -4.49 -6.61
CA MET A 196 -11.96 -5.70 -5.80
C MET A 196 -13.02 -5.79 -4.69
N GLY A 197 -13.32 -4.67 -4.03
CA GLY A 197 -14.32 -4.61 -2.97
C GLY A 197 -15.71 -5.03 -3.46
N GLU A 198 -16.16 -4.45 -4.57
CA GLU A 198 -17.46 -4.78 -5.18
C GLU A 198 -17.49 -6.22 -5.71
N THR A 199 -16.38 -6.71 -6.30
CA THR A 199 -16.29 -8.10 -6.75
C THR A 199 -16.44 -9.08 -5.58
N LEU A 200 -15.85 -8.79 -4.42
CA LEU A 200 -16.02 -9.58 -3.20
C LEU A 200 -17.48 -9.58 -2.70
N GLN A 201 -18.18 -8.45 -2.76
CA GLN A 201 -19.60 -8.37 -2.42
C GLN A 201 -20.44 -9.25 -3.34
N ILE A 202 -20.22 -9.19 -4.65
CA ILE A 202 -20.93 -10.02 -5.63
C ILE A 202 -20.60 -11.51 -5.42
N ALA A 203 -19.35 -11.85 -5.09
CA ALA A 203 -18.94 -13.22 -4.79
C ALA A 203 -19.67 -13.76 -3.54
N GLN A 204 -19.82 -12.92 -2.52
CA GLN A 204 -20.57 -13.27 -1.32
C GLN A 204 -22.07 -13.52 -1.62
N GLU A 205 -22.71 -12.65 -2.39
CA GLU A 205 -24.13 -12.78 -2.76
C GLU A 205 -24.40 -14.03 -3.61
N LYS A 206 -23.45 -14.38 -4.48
CA LYS A 206 -23.57 -15.55 -5.39
C LYS A 206 -22.99 -16.83 -4.80
N LEU A 207 -22.40 -16.79 -3.62
CA LEU A 207 -21.66 -17.91 -3.01
C LEU A 207 -20.61 -18.46 -4.00
N GLY A 208 -19.92 -17.55 -4.69
CA GLY A 208 -18.94 -17.89 -5.73
C GLY A 208 -17.51 -17.75 -5.23
N TYR A 209 -16.59 -18.30 -6.01
CA TYR A 209 -15.14 -18.14 -5.80
C TYR A 209 -14.64 -16.88 -6.46
N THR A 210 -13.58 -16.29 -5.94
CA THR A 210 -12.86 -15.20 -6.59
C THR A 210 -11.40 -15.15 -6.14
N LEU A 211 -10.55 -14.55 -6.99
CA LEU A 211 -9.18 -14.20 -6.63
C LEU A 211 -9.18 -12.80 -6.01
N THR A 212 -8.56 -12.64 -4.87
CA THR A 212 -8.38 -11.34 -4.22
C THR A 212 -6.99 -11.22 -3.63
N ASP A 213 -6.49 -10.00 -3.45
CA ASP A 213 -5.35 -9.78 -2.58
C ASP A 213 -5.76 -9.88 -1.11
N ASN A 214 -4.84 -10.35 -0.27
CA ASN A 214 -5.14 -10.56 1.15
C ASN A 214 -5.42 -9.25 1.90
N ALA A 215 -4.84 -8.12 1.49
CA ALA A 215 -5.07 -6.84 2.17
C ALA A 215 -6.51 -6.36 1.97
N THR A 216 -7.02 -6.36 0.74
CA THR A 216 -8.44 -6.06 0.47
C THR A 216 -9.36 -7.06 1.16
N TRP A 217 -9.01 -8.36 1.15
CA TRP A 217 -9.78 -9.38 1.87
C TRP A 217 -9.90 -9.07 3.35
N PHE A 218 -8.79 -8.82 4.06
CA PHE A 218 -8.83 -8.50 5.49
C PHE A 218 -9.57 -7.19 5.79
N ALA A 219 -9.47 -6.20 4.91
CA ALA A 219 -10.20 -4.94 5.07
C ALA A 219 -11.73 -5.13 4.94
N THR A 220 -12.18 -6.03 4.07
CA THR A 220 -13.60 -6.22 3.73
C THR A 220 -14.29 -7.36 4.48
N LYS A 221 -13.55 -8.43 4.87
CA LYS A 221 -14.14 -9.60 5.56
C LYS A 221 -14.82 -9.29 6.90
N SER A 222 -14.50 -8.15 7.50
CA SER A 222 -15.11 -7.68 8.75
C SER A 222 -16.53 -7.16 8.57
N SER A 223 -17.06 -7.13 7.34
CA SER A 223 -18.45 -6.75 7.09
C SER A 223 -19.39 -7.81 7.68
N PRO A 224 -20.44 -7.40 8.43
CA PRO A 224 -21.40 -8.33 8.99
C PRO A 224 -22.04 -9.20 7.90
N GLY A 225 -22.04 -10.52 8.09
CA GLY A 225 -22.68 -11.48 7.17
C GLY A 225 -21.75 -12.02 6.08
N SER A 226 -20.42 -11.84 6.17
CA SER A 226 -19.50 -12.48 5.24
C SER A 226 -19.63 -14.01 5.32
N SER A 227 -20.02 -14.62 4.19
CA SER A 227 -20.15 -16.08 4.00
C SER A 227 -18.97 -16.69 3.25
N LEU A 228 -18.00 -15.83 2.84
CA LEU A 228 -16.78 -16.28 2.18
C LEU A 228 -15.70 -16.57 3.21
N VAL A 229 -14.84 -17.54 2.87
CA VAL A 229 -13.65 -17.91 3.64
C VAL A 229 -12.42 -17.99 2.73
N GLU A 230 -11.26 -17.84 3.31
CA GLU A 230 -9.98 -18.09 2.63
C GLU A 230 -9.83 -19.61 2.42
N LEU A 231 -9.59 -20.03 1.18
CA LEU A 231 -9.52 -21.45 0.82
C LEU A 231 -8.12 -21.86 0.32
N VAL A 232 -7.44 -20.99 -0.46
CA VAL A 232 -6.11 -21.26 -0.99
C VAL A 232 -5.20 -20.07 -0.80
N LYS A 233 -3.99 -20.31 -0.31
CA LYS A 233 -2.93 -19.33 -0.09
C LYS A 233 -1.54 -19.96 -0.15
N GLY A 234 -0.49 -19.13 -0.20
CA GLY A 234 0.91 -19.56 -0.03
C GLY A 234 1.56 -20.14 -1.28
N ASP A 235 0.84 -20.31 -2.39
CA ASP A 235 1.47 -20.64 -3.67
C ASP A 235 2.32 -19.46 -4.16
N LYS A 236 3.56 -19.74 -4.60
CA LYS A 236 4.45 -18.73 -5.21
C LYS A 236 3.81 -18.02 -6.42
N ALA A 237 2.88 -18.67 -7.11
CA ALA A 237 2.13 -18.05 -8.20
C ALA A 237 1.20 -16.92 -7.71
N LEU A 238 0.88 -16.89 -6.43
CA LEU A 238 0.03 -15.88 -5.78
C LEU A 238 0.80 -14.64 -5.31
N TYR A 239 2.13 -14.62 -5.39
CA TYR A 239 2.95 -13.46 -5.02
C TYR A 239 2.56 -12.21 -5.82
N ASN A 240 2.39 -11.10 -5.12
CA ASN A 240 1.87 -9.85 -5.66
C ASN A 240 2.77 -8.65 -5.31
N PRO A 241 3.85 -8.42 -6.11
CA PRO A 241 4.77 -7.31 -5.88
C PRO A 241 4.21 -5.98 -6.40
N TYR A 242 4.50 -4.90 -5.68
CA TYR A 242 4.14 -3.53 -6.02
C TYR A 242 5.37 -2.72 -6.45
N GLY A 243 5.21 -1.99 -7.54
CA GLY A 243 6.22 -1.05 -8.05
C GLY A 243 5.73 0.38 -7.99
N VAL A 244 6.65 1.31 -7.69
CA VAL A 244 6.45 2.75 -7.82
C VAL A 244 7.26 3.28 -8.99
N ILE A 245 6.67 4.17 -9.82
CA ILE A 245 7.28 4.63 -11.08
C ILE A 245 6.96 6.11 -11.28
N ALA A 246 7.95 6.95 -11.52
CA ALA A 246 7.71 8.32 -11.95
C ALA A 246 7.35 8.37 -13.44
N VAL A 247 6.35 9.18 -13.80
CA VAL A 247 6.06 9.48 -15.21
C VAL A 247 7.19 10.33 -15.78
N ASN A 248 7.67 9.97 -16.97
CA ASN A 248 8.80 10.62 -17.61
C ASN A 248 8.40 11.96 -18.27
N PRO A 249 8.84 13.11 -17.77
CA PRO A 249 8.48 14.39 -18.36
C PRO A 249 8.99 14.57 -19.80
N ALA A 250 10.05 13.87 -20.19
CA ALA A 250 10.59 13.95 -21.56
C ALA A 250 9.62 13.37 -22.61
N LYS A 251 8.69 12.51 -22.22
CA LYS A 251 7.62 11.99 -23.10
C LYS A 251 6.43 12.95 -23.22
N HIS A 252 6.35 13.96 -22.34
CA HIS A 252 5.22 14.87 -22.23
C HIS A 252 5.70 16.34 -22.20
N PRO A 253 6.42 16.83 -23.25
CA PRO A 253 7.05 18.16 -23.23
C PRO A 253 6.04 19.30 -23.09
N ASP A 254 4.80 19.09 -23.53
CA ASP A 254 3.71 20.08 -23.45
C ASP A 254 2.91 20.02 -22.14
N LEU A 255 3.19 19.03 -21.28
CA LEU A 255 2.49 18.83 -20.00
C LEU A 255 3.41 19.17 -18.82
N LYS A 256 2.79 19.61 -17.72
CA LYS A 256 3.52 19.95 -16.49
C LYS A 256 3.58 18.74 -15.54
N ILE A 257 4.30 17.69 -15.94
CA ILE A 257 4.54 16.54 -15.04
C ILE A 257 5.37 17.00 -13.84
N LYS A 258 4.89 16.71 -12.64
CA LYS A 258 5.53 17.10 -11.37
C LYS A 258 6.61 16.11 -10.95
N HIS A 259 7.62 16.00 -11.77
CA HIS A 259 8.71 15.05 -11.59
C HIS A 259 9.37 15.15 -10.20
N LYS A 260 9.61 16.35 -9.68
CA LYS A 260 10.20 16.54 -8.34
C LYS A 260 9.29 15.94 -7.24
N GLY A 261 7.97 16.11 -7.38
CA GLY A 261 6.99 15.53 -6.47
C GLY A 261 6.96 14.00 -6.57
N ALA A 262 7.02 13.48 -7.80
CA ALA A 262 7.09 12.04 -8.05
C ALA A 262 8.33 11.40 -7.40
N ILE A 263 9.51 12.02 -7.56
CA ILE A 263 10.74 11.54 -6.91
C ILE A 263 10.63 11.63 -5.38
N ALA A 264 10.10 12.74 -4.85
CA ALA A 264 9.89 12.85 -3.40
C ALA A 264 8.96 11.75 -2.86
N PHE A 265 7.91 11.39 -3.60
CA PHE A 265 7.02 10.29 -3.22
C PHE A 265 7.74 8.93 -3.29
N ILE A 266 8.51 8.68 -4.36
CA ILE A 266 9.30 7.45 -4.49
C ILE A 266 10.29 7.32 -3.34
N ASP A 267 11.04 8.38 -3.02
CA ASP A 267 12.04 8.35 -1.95
C ASP A 267 11.39 8.20 -0.56
N PHE A 268 10.20 8.78 -0.36
CA PHE A 268 9.44 8.59 0.87
C PHE A 268 8.96 7.14 1.02
N ILE A 269 8.26 6.60 0.02
CA ILE A 269 7.64 5.26 0.12
C ILE A 269 8.69 4.15 0.19
N THR A 270 9.87 4.35 -0.42
CA THR A 270 11.00 3.42 -0.37
C THR A 270 11.98 3.74 0.77
N GLY A 271 11.79 4.85 1.48
CA GLY A 271 12.60 5.27 2.62
C GLY A 271 12.12 4.67 3.95
N ALA A 272 12.91 4.86 5.00
CA ALA A 272 12.66 4.25 6.31
C ALA A 272 11.25 4.53 6.87
N GLN A 273 10.72 5.75 6.71
CA GLN A 273 9.42 6.12 7.22
C GLN A 273 8.28 5.42 6.47
N GLY A 274 8.28 5.46 5.14
CA GLY A 274 7.26 4.81 4.31
C GLY A 274 7.28 3.30 4.49
N GLN A 275 8.46 2.69 4.51
CA GLN A 275 8.63 1.24 4.70
C GLN A 275 8.19 0.80 6.13
N LYS A 276 8.40 1.64 7.14
CA LYS A 276 7.88 1.37 8.49
C LYS A 276 6.35 1.39 8.51
N ILE A 277 5.71 2.37 7.88
CA ILE A 277 4.24 2.42 7.78
C ILE A 277 3.73 1.15 7.10
N ILE A 278 4.31 0.76 5.97
CA ILE A 278 3.95 -0.47 5.24
C ILE A 278 4.06 -1.71 6.13
N LYS A 279 5.16 -1.85 6.87
CA LYS A 279 5.43 -2.98 7.77
C LYS A 279 4.43 -3.10 8.91
N GLU A 280 4.01 -1.96 9.46
CA GLU A 280 3.12 -1.90 10.64
C GLU A 280 1.65 -1.87 10.25
N PHE A 281 1.35 -1.60 8.95
CA PHE A 281 -0.01 -1.49 8.47
C PHE A 281 -0.79 -2.80 8.63
N GLY A 282 -1.93 -2.71 9.31
CA GLY A 282 -2.82 -3.84 9.57
C GLY A 282 -2.53 -4.59 10.86
N VAL A 283 -1.30 -4.52 11.42
CA VAL A 283 -0.91 -5.32 12.60
C VAL A 283 -1.83 -5.07 13.79
N ALA A 284 -2.13 -3.81 14.10
CA ALA A 284 -2.99 -3.48 15.24
C ALA A 284 -4.45 -3.96 15.09
N LYS A 285 -4.94 -4.05 13.85
CA LYS A 285 -6.34 -4.39 13.56
C LYS A 285 -6.56 -5.86 13.24
N TYR A 286 -5.57 -6.50 12.61
CA TYR A 286 -5.71 -7.85 12.05
C TYR A 286 -4.72 -8.86 12.64
N ASP A 287 -3.88 -8.42 13.61
CA ASP A 287 -2.81 -9.22 14.25
C ASP A 287 -1.75 -9.75 13.24
N GLN A 288 -1.66 -9.09 12.09
CA GLN A 288 -0.69 -9.37 11.04
C GLN A 288 -0.53 -8.18 10.10
N PRO A 289 0.64 -8.00 9.46
CA PRO A 289 0.81 -7.00 8.43
C PRO A 289 -0.03 -7.37 7.19
N LEU A 290 -0.57 -6.36 6.50
CA LEU A 290 -1.27 -6.55 5.24
C LEU A 290 -0.35 -6.41 4.03
N PHE A 291 0.82 -5.78 4.22
CA PHE A 291 1.88 -5.65 3.23
C PHE A 291 3.23 -5.91 3.88
N TYR A 292 4.17 -6.40 3.10
CA TYR A 292 5.55 -6.68 3.50
C TYR A 292 6.49 -5.73 2.74
N PRO A 293 7.34 -4.95 3.43
CA PRO A 293 8.27 -4.04 2.77
C PRO A 293 9.36 -4.80 2.00
N ASP A 294 9.70 -4.35 0.79
CA ASP A 294 10.71 -4.98 -0.06
C ASP A 294 12.07 -4.26 -0.04
N VAL A 295 12.13 -3.05 0.52
CA VAL A 295 13.35 -2.22 0.49
C VAL A 295 14.15 -2.32 1.78
N ILE A 296 13.50 -2.46 2.92
CA ILE A 296 14.16 -2.69 4.23
C ILE A 296 13.94 -4.16 4.63
N LYS A 297 15.04 -4.86 4.83
CA LYS A 297 15.04 -6.24 5.33
C LYS A 297 14.99 -6.27 6.85
#